data_504f08bbf07add4b6ee0cae5b623057e
#
_entry.id   504f08bbf07add4b6ee0cae5b623057e
#
_cell.length_a   1.000
_cell.length_b   1.000
_cell.length_c   1.000
_cell.angle_alpha   90.00
_cell.angle_beta   90.00
_cell.angle_gamma   90.00
#
_symmetry.space_group_name_H-M   'P 1'
#
loop_
_entity.id
_entity.type
_entity.pdbx_description
1 polymer ?
#
loop_
_entity_poly.entity_id
_entity_poly.type
_entity_poly.pdbx_seq_one_letter_code
_entity_poly.pdbx_strand_id
1 'polypeptide(L)'
;MAGSLWWVDRGARGHLYSADDVPAAPVGLVLGALVHADGTPSAFLTARLALARRLYQSGKVRTLLVSGDNSGPDYDEPDTMRDWLLACGVPSDRILVDEAGFDTYDSCARAEQVFGVRRAVLVTQSYHLERAVTLCRHLGIDAAGVGDDSVRHEWFSWWRASVREQGACVKAVYDLTTGRPR
;
A
#
# COMPACT_ATOMS: atom_id res chain seq x y z
N MET A 1 12.60 16.39 11.41
CA MET A 1 12.86 15.70 10.12
C MET A 1 13.87 14.54 10.27
N ALA A 2 15.12 14.73 10.72
CA ALA A 2 16.08 13.62 10.83
C ALA A 2 15.59 12.46 11.71
N GLY A 3 14.93 12.74 12.84
CA GLY A 3 14.40 11.72 13.73
C GLY A 3 13.25 10.89 13.15
N SER A 4 12.37 11.49 12.34
CA SER A 4 11.28 10.77 11.69
C SER A 4 11.75 9.84 10.57
N LEU A 5 12.74 10.27 9.80
CA LEU A 5 13.35 9.44 8.77
C LEU A 5 14.12 8.26 9.40
N TRP A 6 14.87 8.52 10.46
CA TRP A 6 15.56 7.46 11.22
C TRP A 6 14.56 6.44 11.81
N TRP A 7 13.44 6.91 12.34
CA TRP A 7 12.41 6.04 12.90
C TRP A 7 11.77 5.16 11.81
N VAL A 8 11.48 5.72 10.63
CA VAL A 8 10.92 4.99 9.48
C VAL A 8 11.93 3.94 8.97
N ASP A 9 13.20 4.32 8.74
CA ASP A 9 14.25 3.38 8.32
C ASP A 9 14.39 2.21 9.32
N ARG A 10 14.44 2.54 10.62
CA ARG A 10 14.58 1.52 11.65
C ARG A 10 13.38 0.57 11.73
N GLY A 11 12.17 1.10 11.55
CA GLY A 11 10.93 0.32 11.60
C GLY A 11 10.74 -0.63 10.41
N ALA A 12 11.26 -0.27 9.25
CA ALA A 12 11.19 -1.08 8.03
C ALA A 12 12.40 -2.02 7.86
N ARG A 13 13.47 -1.82 8.61
CA ARG A 13 14.73 -2.57 8.44
C ARG A 13 14.54 -4.08 8.61
N GLY A 14 14.98 -4.86 7.60
CA GLY A 14 14.84 -6.32 7.57
C GLY A 14 13.43 -6.79 7.17
N HIS A 15 12.55 -5.88 6.73
CA HIS A 15 11.19 -6.19 6.32
C HIS A 15 10.85 -5.78 4.88
N LEU A 16 11.86 -5.36 4.11
CA LEU A 16 11.76 -5.03 2.69
C LEU A 16 12.38 -6.15 1.87
N TYR A 17 11.67 -6.63 0.88
CA TYR A 17 12.03 -7.81 0.09
C TYR A 17 11.81 -7.58 -1.40
N SER A 18 12.44 -8.45 -2.21
CA SER A 18 12.00 -8.65 -3.58
C SER A 18 10.70 -9.47 -3.63
N ALA A 19 10.02 -9.45 -4.77
CA ALA A 19 8.82 -10.26 -4.96
C ALA A 19 9.08 -11.78 -4.83
N ASP A 20 10.29 -12.21 -5.14
CA ASP A 20 10.65 -13.62 -5.10
C ASP A 20 11.06 -14.09 -3.69
N ASP A 21 11.67 -13.18 -2.89
CA ASP A 21 12.20 -13.49 -1.56
C ASP A 21 11.23 -13.20 -0.42
N VAL A 22 10.15 -12.44 -0.66
CA VAL A 22 9.22 -12.06 0.40
C VAL A 22 8.60 -13.30 1.07
N PRO A 23 8.56 -13.36 2.41
CA PRO A 23 7.87 -14.41 3.13
C PRO A 23 6.38 -14.43 2.78
N ALA A 24 5.81 -15.62 2.61
CA ALA A 24 4.39 -15.74 2.32
C ALA A 24 3.53 -15.22 3.50
N ALA A 25 2.45 -14.52 3.16
CA ALA A 25 1.48 -14.00 4.10
C ALA A 25 0.03 -14.30 3.64
N PRO A 26 -0.96 -14.31 4.54
CA PRO A 26 -2.35 -14.51 4.15
C PRO A 26 -2.86 -13.43 3.21
N VAL A 27 -2.45 -12.18 3.42
CA VAL A 27 -2.99 -10.99 2.73
C VAL A 27 -1.89 -10.21 2.04
N GLY A 28 -2.16 -9.77 0.81
CA GLY A 28 -1.44 -8.69 0.13
C GLY A 28 -2.22 -7.38 0.30
N LEU A 29 -1.68 -6.42 1.06
CA LEU A 29 -2.28 -5.09 1.21
C LEU A 29 -1.75 -4.19 0.10
N VAL A 30 -2.62 -3.81 -0.82
CA VAL A 30 -2.30 -2.95 -1.96
C VAL A 30 -2.79 -1.54 -1.68
N LEU A 31 -1.84 -0.62 -1.56
CA LEU A 31 -2.17 0.79 -1.29
C LEU A 31 -2.59 1.50 -2.57
N GLY A 32 -3.64 2.30 -2.49
CA GLY A 32 -4.18 3.09 -3.58
C GLY A 32 -3.19 4.15 -4.12
N ALA A 33 -3.44 4.56 -5.34
CA ALA A 33 -2.78 5.67 -6.02
C ALA A 33 -3.77 6.28 -7.01
N LEU A 34 -3.37 7.39 -7.64
CA LEU A 34 -4.21 8.16 -8.53
C LEU A 34 -4.97 7.30 -9.55
N VAL A 35 -6.28 7.51 -9.64
CA VAL A 35 -7.15 7.13 -10.76
C VAL A 35 -7.42 8.40 -11.57
N HIS A 36 -7.38 8.28 -12.90
CA HIS A 36 -7.69 9.39 -13.81
C HIS A 36 -9.19 9.69 -13.86
N ALA A 37 -9.55 10.87 -14.30
CA ALA A 37 -10.96 11.28 -14.40
C ALA A 37 -11.82 10.42 -15.35
N ASP A 38 -11.19 9.66 -16.23
CA ASP A 38 -11.85 8.68 -17.11
C ASP A 38 -12.04 7.30 -16.46
N GLY A 39 -11.71 7.16 -15.16
CA GLY A 39 -11.80 5.91 -14.41
C GLY A 39 -10.62 4.95 -14.64
N THR A 40 -9.61 5.34 -15.41
CA THR A 40 -8.45 4.47 -15.63
C THR A 40 -7.41 4.60 -14.51
N PRO A 41 -6.79 3.49 -14.06
CA PRO A 41 -5.72 3.56 -13.08
C PRO A 41 -4.47 4.21 -13.68
N SER A 42 -3.81 5.08 -12.92
CA SER A 42 -2.51 5.65 -13.32
C SER A 42 -1.46 4.55 -13.52
N ALA A 43 -0.36 4.88 -14.21
CA ALA A 43 0.77 3.97 -14.38
C ALA A 43 1.31 3.46 -13.02
N PHE A 44 1.33 4.31 -11.99
CA PHE A 44 1.73 3.95 -10.63
C PHE A 44 0.78 2.94 -10.00
N LEU A 45 -0.54 3.14 -10.13
CA LEU A 45 -1.54 2.21 -9.60
C LEU A 45 -1.49 0.88 -10.35
N THR A 46 -1.43 0.92 -11.68
CA THR A 46 -1.30 -0.27 -12.53
C THR A 46 -0.08 -1.11 -12.16
N ALA A 47 1.06 -0.47 -11.89
CA ALA A 47 2.28 -1.15 -11.47
C ALA A 47 2.12 -1.88 -10.12
N ARG A 48 1.46 -1.23 -9.13
CA ARG A 48 1.11 -1.89 -7.85
C ARG A 48 0.22 -3.10 -8.05
N LEU A 49 -0.83 -2.96 -8.86
CA LEU A 49 -1.77 -4.05 -9.14
C LEU A 49 -1.12 -5.22 -9.85
N ALA A 50 -0.24 -4.94 -10.83
CA ALA A 50 0.53 -5.97 -11.53
C ALA A 50 1.46 -6.73 -10.57
N LEU A 51 2.15 -6.03 -9.66
CA LEU A 51 2.98 -6.64 -8.64
C LEU A 51 2.15 -7.47 -7.65
N ALA A 52 1.02 -6.96 -7.18
CA ALA A 52 0.10 -7.68 -6.29
C ALA A 52 -0.43 -8.96 -6.93
N ARG A 53 -0.85 -8.89 -8.21
CA ARG A 53 -1.26 -10.05 -9.00
C ARG A 53 -0.14 -11.10 -9.09
N ARG A 54 1.11 -10.67 -9.36
CA ARG A 54 2.27 -11.58 -9.40
C ARG A 54 2.46 -12.30 -8.07
N LEU A 55 2.36 -11.60 -6.95
CA LEU A 55 2.46 -12.19 -5.60
C LEU A 55 1.32 -13.17 -5.32
N TYR A 56 0.11 -12.88 -5.78
CA TYR A 56 -1.03 -13.79 -5.69
C TYR A 56 -0.78 -15.06 -6.55
N GLN A 57 -0.39 -14.90 -7.80
CA GLN A 57 -0.15 -16.03 -8.72
C GLN A 57 1.01 -16.94 -8.28
N SER A 58 2.04 -16.37 -7.65
CA SER A 58 3.16 -17.14 -7.09
C SER A 58 2.86 -17.77 -5.72
N GLY A 59 1.65 -17.58 -5.18
CA GLY A 59 1.24 -18.12 -3.88
C GLY A 59 1.87 -17.41 -2.68
N LYS A 60 2.52 -16.26 -2.87
CA LYS A 60 3.07 -15.44 -1.79
C LYS A 60 1.98 -14.81 -0.93
N VAL A 61 0.82 -14.53 -1.53
CA VAL A 61 -0.38 -14.09 -0.83
C VAL A 61 -1.61 -14.89 -1.30
N ARG A 62 -2.63 -15.02 -0.45
CA ARG A 62 -3.85 -15.79 -0.75
C ARG A 62 -5.05 -14.92 -1.06
N THR A 63 -5.05 -13.70 -0.54
CA THR A 63 -6.11 -12.70 -0.70
C THR A 63 -5.47 -11.35 -0.90
N LEU A 64 -6.05 -10.51 -1.73
CA LEU A 64 -5.63 -9.14 -1.95
C LEU A 64 -6.63 -8.21 -1.24
N LEU A 65 -6.14 -7.35 -0.35
CA LEU A 65 -6.90 -6.25 0.22
C LEU A 65 -6.47 -4.97 -0.50
N VAL A 66 -7.35 -4.43 -1.32
CA VAL A 66 -7.14 -3.14 -2.00
C VAL A 66 -7.71 -2.04 -1.12
N SER A 67 -6.90 -1.02 -0.80
CA SER A 67 -7.29 0.05 0.10
C SER A 67 -6.96 1.39 -0.53
N GLY A 68 -7.96 2.25 -0.65
CA GLY A 68 -7.85 3.54 -1.31
C GLY A 68 -8.96 4.48 -0.90
N ASP A 69 -8.98 5.65 -1.56
CA ASP A 69 -9.91 6.74 -1.32
C ASP A 69 -11.16 6.59 -2.20
N ASN A 70 -12.34 6.61 -1.57
CA ASN A 70 -13.65 6.70 -2.20
C ASN A 70 -14.42 7.90 -1.63
N SER A 71 -13.79 9.09 -1.67
CA SER A 71 -14.36 10.30 -1.06
C SER A 71 -15.21 11.16 -1.99
N GLY A 72 -15.33 10.78 -3.26
CA GLY A 72 -16.07 11.55 -4.27
C GLY A 72 -17.00 10.70 -5.14
N PRO A 73 -18.11 11.31 -5.63
CA PRO A 73 -19.07 10.58 -6.48
C PRO A 73 -18.47 10.07 -7.80
N ASP A 74 -17.37 10.67 -8.24
CA ASP A 74 -16.68 10.35 -9.50
C ASP A 74 -15.24 9.84 -9.26
N TYR A 75 -14.88 9.50 -8.00
CA TYR A 75 -13.54 9.07 -7.65
C TYR A 75 -13.58 7.84 -6.73
N ASP A 76 -13.26 6.69 -7.29
CA ASP A 76 -13.28 5.40 -6.60
C ASP A 76 -12.01 4.60 -6.94
N GLU A 77 -10.98 4.74 -6.09
CA GLU A 77 -9.75 3.96 -6.25
C GLU A 77 -9.98 2.48 -5.98
N PRO A 78 -10.63 2.07 -4.88
CA PRO A 78 -10.75 0.66 -4.52
C PRO A 78 -11.52 -0.16 -5.54
N ASP A 79 -12.62 0.36 -6.08
CA ASP A 79 -13.41 -0.33 -7.10
C ASP A 79 -12.64 -0.42 -8.42
N THR A 80 -11.93 0.63 -8.83
CA THR A 80 -11.02 0.60 -9.99
C THR A 80 -9.94 -0.48 -9.81
N MET A 81 -9.37 -0.60 -8.61
CA MET A 81 -8.34 -1.62 -8.29
C MET A 81 -8.93 -3.03 -8.36
N ARG A 82 -10.11 -3.24 -7.78
CA ARG A 82 -10.83 -4.52 -7.84
C ARG A 82 -11.12 -4.92 -9.29
N ASP A 83 -11.69 -4.04 -10.07
CA ASP A 83 -12.10 -4.32 -11.44
C ASP A 83 -10.89 -4.65 -12.34
N TRP A 84 -9.78 -3.96 -12.15
CA TRP A 84 -8.53 -4.29 -12.84
C TRP A 84 -8.04 -5.69 -12.48
N LEU A 85 -8.07 -6.06 -11.19
CA LEU A 85 -7.65 -7.40 -10.73
C LEU A 85 -8.56 -8.51 -11.25
N LEU A 86 -9.89 -8.27 -11.26
CA LEU A 86 -10.88 -9.17 -11.86
C LEU A 86 -10.61 -9.40 -13.35
N ALA A 87 -10.40 -8.31 -14.10
CA ALA A 87 -10.05 -8.38 -15.53
C ALA A 87 -8.74 -9.15 -15.78
N CYS A 88 -7.82 -9.14 -14.80
CA CYS A 88 -6.56 -9.89 -14.84
C CYS A 88 -6.67 -11.33 -14.30
N GLY A 89 -7.88 -11.82 -14.00
CA GLY A 89 -8.14 -13.20 -13.62
C GLY A 89 -7.95 -13.54 -12.14
N VAL A 90 -7.92 -12.55 -11.26
CA VAL A 90 -7.99 -12.80 -9.80
C VAL A 90 -9.46 -13.04 -9.43
N PRO A 91 -9.80 -14.16 -8.77
CA PRO A 91 -11.18 -14.45 -8.37
C PRO A 91 -11.75 -13.41 -7.40
N SER A 92 -13.03 -13.10 -7.52
CA SER A 92 -13.68 -12.08 -6.68
C SER A 92 -13.67 -12.40 -5.19
N ASP A 93 -13.77 -13.69 -4.82
CA ASP A 93 -13.65 -14.16 -3.43
C ASP A 93 -12.24 -14.02 -2.84
N ARG A 94 -11.27 -13.61 -3.65
CA ARG A 94 -9.87 -13.35 -3.29
C ARG A 94 -9.52 -11.87 -3.25
N ILE A 95 -10.49 -10.99 -3.44
CA ILE A 95 -10.30 -9.54 -3.39
C ILE A 95 -11.19 -8.96 -2.29
N LEU A 96 -10.57 -8.33 -1.31
CA LEU A 96 -11.25 -7.52 -0.30
C LEU A 96 -11.09 -6.05 -0.67
N VAL A 97 -12.13 -5.26 -0.45
CA VAL A 97 -12.17 -3.84 -0.83
C VAL A 97 -12.32 -2.99 0.43
N ASP A 98 -11.41 -2.04 0.61
CA ASP A 98 -11.44 -1.02 1.66
C ASP A 98 -11.60 0.37 1.03
N GLU A 99 -12.80 0.93 1.16
CA GLU A 99 -13.22 2.19 0.55
C GLU A 99 -12.89 3.43 1.42
N ALA A 100 -12.26 3.25 2.56
CA ALA A 100 -11.97 4.33 3.50
C ALA A 100 -10.50 4.41 3.89
N GLY A 101 -9.63 3.95 3.01
CA GLY A 101 -8.18 4.09 3.12
C GLY A 101 -7.69 5.46 2.62
N PHE A 102 -8.18 6.56 3.24
CA PHE A 102 -7.91 7.93 2.80
C PHE A 102 -6.42 8.33 2.87
N ASP A 103 -5.66 7.70 3.73
CA ASP A 103 -4.21 7.79 3.77
C ASP A 103 -3.58 6.47 4.23
N THR A 104 -2.24 6.41 4.24
CA THR A 104 -1.51 5.19 4.59
C THR A 104 -1.78 4.73 6.03
N TYR A 105 -1.99 5.66 6.96
CA TYR A 105 -2.33 5.32 8.34
C TYR A 105 -3.72 4.66 8.39
N ASP A 106 -4.71 5.25 7.72
CA ASP A 106 -6.07 4.71 7.68
C ASP A 106 -6.07 3.31 7.03
N SER A 107 -5.39 3.13 5.90
CA SER A 107 -5.25 1.82 5.24
C SER A 107 -4.68 0.75 6.18
N CYS A 108 -3.59 1.06 6.91
CA CYS A 108 -2.98 0.12 7.85
C CYS A 108 -3.88 -0.14 9.07
N ALA A 109 -4.47 0.90 9.66
CA ALA A 109 -5.35 0.77 10.81
C ALA A 109 -6.59 -0.05 10.48
N ARG A 110 -7.22 0.23 9.35
CA ARG A 110 -8.42 -0.49 8.90
C ARG A 110 -8.11 -1.94 8.49
N ALA A 111 -6.96 -2.19 7.87
CA ALA A 111 -6.52 -3.55 7.59
C ALA A 111 -6.50 -4.40 8.86
N GLU A 112 -6.02 -3.87 9.98
CA GLU A 112 -6.00 -4.55 11.28
C GLU A 112 -7.37 -4.60 11.92
N GLN A 113 -8.06 -3.45 12.05
CA GLN A 113 -9.25 -3.31 12.89
C GLN A 113 -10.53 -3.80 12.23
N VAL A 114 -10.68 -3.55 10.93
CA VAL A 114 -11.89 -3.88 10.17
C VAL A 114 -11.76 -5.26 9.49
N PHE A 115 -10.59 -5.53 8.89
CA PHE A 115 -10.36 -6.75 8.14
C PHE A 115 -9.64 -7.84 8.93
N GLY A 116 -9.22 -7.57 10.17
CA GLY A 116 -8.58 -8.54 11.05
C GLY A 116 -7.21 -9.02 10.58
N VAL A 117 -6.53 -8.23 9.73
CA VAL A 117 -5.23 -8.58 9.15
C VAL A 117 -4.15 -8.53 10.22
N ARG A 118 -3.49 -9.68 10.47
CA ARG A 118 -2.38 -9.79 11.44
C ARG A 118 -1.03 -9.96 10.76
N ARG A 119 -1.00 -10.45 9.53
CA ARG A 119 0.20 -10.58 8.71
C ARG A 119 -0.12 -10.22 7.27
N ALA A 120 0.71 -9.37 6.65
CA ALA A 120 0.53 -8.93 5.28
C ALA A 120 1.85 -8.71 4.53
N VAL A 121 1.76 -8.84 3.20
CA VAL A 121 2.73 -8.25 2.28
C VAL A 121 2.15 -6.93 1.77
N LEU A 122 2.83 -5.81 2.05
CA LEU A 122 2.46 -4.50 1.53
C LEU A 122 3.02 -4.31 0.13
N VAL A 123 2.18 -3.75 -0.74
CA VAL A 123 2.52 -3.46 -2.14
C VAL A 123 2.32 -1.97 -2.42
N THR A 124 3.41 -1.30 -2.75
CA THR A 124 3.43 0.11 -3.16
C THR A 124 4.72 0.43 -3.91
N GLN A 125 5.01 1.69 -4.26
CA GLN A 125 6.33 2.06 -4.82
C GLN A 125 7.42 2.06 -3.74
N SER A 126 8.67 1.80 -4.14
CA SER A 126 9.81 1.67 -3.22
C SER A 126 10.04 2.91 -2.36
N TYR A 127 9.85 4.12 -2.90
CA TYR A 127 10.00 5.37 -2.13
C TYR A 127 9.00 5.52 -0.97
N HIS A 128 7.84 4.86 -1.06
CA HIS A 128 6.77 4.89 -0.07
C HIS A 128 6.82 3.73 0.93
N LEU A 129 7.53 2.66 0.56
CA LEU A 129 7.43 1.35 1.20
C LEU A 129 7.88 1.35 2.66
N GLU A 130 9.00 2.02 2.97
CA GLU A 130 9.53 2.07 4.33
C GLU A 130 8.52 2.65 5.32
N ARG A 131 7.86 3.76 4.96
CA ARG A 131 6.85 4.39 5.81
C ARG A 131 5.61 3.50 5.96
N ALA A 132 5.14 2.89 4.88
CA ALA A 132 3.97 2.03 4.91
C ALA A 132 4.20 0.78 5.79
N VAL A 133 5.34 0.12 5.63
CA VAL A 133 5.71 -1.04 6.46
C VAL A 133 5.84 -0.64 7.93
N THR A 134 6.52 0.47 8.22
CA THR A 134 6.69 0.94 9.60
C THR A 134 5.35 1.26 10.26
N LEU A 135 4.43 1.94 9.56
CA LEU A 135 3.09 2.23 10.07
C LEU A 135 2.30 0.95 10.37
N CYS A 136 2.21 0.03 9.40
CA CYS A 136 1.49 -1.22 9.60
C CYS A 136 2.05 -2.05 10.76
N ARG A 137 3.37 -2.14 10.90
CA ARG A 137 4.02 -2.84 12.01
C ARG A 137 3.71 -2.19 13.36
N HIS A 138 3.72 -0.87 13.42
CA HIS A 138 3.38 -0.12 14.64
C HIS A 138 1.90 -0.30 15.03
N LEU A 139 1.03 -0.49 14.04
CA LEU A 139 -0.40 -0.76 14.25
C LEU A 139 -0.71 -2.26 14.51
N GLY A 140 0.30 -3.11 14.68
CA GLY A 140 0.14 -4.50 15.10
C GLY A 140 0.07 -5.54 13.97
N ILE A 141 0.35 -5.14 12.73
CA ILE A 141 0.44 -6.07 11.59
C ILE A 141 1.89 -6.52 11.41
N ASP A 142 2.13 -7.84 11.39
CA ASP A 142 3.42 -8.40 10.95
C ASP A 142 3.56 -8.18 9.43
N ALA A 143 4.11 -7.02 9.07
CA ALA A 143 4.17 -6.52 7.70
C ALA A 143 5.55 -6.73 7.08
N ALA A 144 5.59 -7.35 5.90
CA ALA A 144 6.69 -7.33 4.97
C ALA A 144 6.33 -6.45 3.77
N GLY A 145 7.30 -5.84 3.11
CA GLY A 145 7.05 -4.93 2.01
C GLY A 145 7.73 -5.36 0.71
N VAL A 146 7.03 -5.19 -0.41
CA VAL A 146 7.57 -5.33 -1.76
C VAL A 146 7.28 -4.05 -2.55
N GLY A 147 8.33 -3.40 -3.03
CA GLY A 147 8.24 -2.14 -3.77
C GLY A 147 8.26 -2.34 -5.27
N ASP A 148 7.49 -1.52 -5.99
CA ASP A 148 7.57 -1.41 -7.44
C ASP A 148 8.43 -0.23 -7.87
N ASP A 149 9.37 -0.46 -8.77
CA ASP A 149 10.23 0.54 -9.40
C ASP A 149 10.06 0.61 -10.93
N SER A 150 9.11 -0.15 -11.51
CA SER A 150 8.94 -0.26 -12.96
C SER A 150 8.58 1.07 -13.63
N VAL A 151 7.89 1.95 -12.90
CA VAL A 151 7.49 3.30 -13.34
C VAL A 151 8.51 4.40 -13.00
N ARG A 152 9.72 4.04 -12.59
CA ARG A 152 10.78 5.01 -12.24
C ARG A 152 11.24 5.86 -13.43
N HIS A 153 10.99 5.40 -14.65
CA HIS A 153 11.24 6.17 -15.88
C HIS A 153 10.35 7.44 -15.97
N GLU A 154 9.23 7.47 -15.27
CA GLU A 154 8.42 8.67 -15.02
C GLU A 154 9.12 9.59 -14.00
N TRP A 155 10.37 9.95 -14.27
CA TRP A 155 11.31 10.55 -13.32
C TRP A 155 10.78 11.79 -12.59
N PHE A 156 9.99 12.64 -13.26
CA PHE A 156 9.45 13.87 -12.66
C PHE A 156 8.36 13.57 -11.62
N SER A 157 7.42 12.69 -11.98
CA SER A 157 6.35 12.22 -11.07
C SER A 157 6.93 11.45 -9.90
N TRP A 158 7.91 10.58 -10.17
CA TRP A 158 8.65 9.82 -9.16
C TRP A 158 9.39 10.73 -8.18
N TRP A 159 10.13 11.72 -8.70
CA TRP A 159 10.87 12.67 -7.87
C TRP A 159 9.93 13.50 -6.98
N ARG A 160 8.85 14.07 -7.55
CA ARG A 160 7.85 14.80 -6.76
C ARG A 160 7.23 13.95 -5.65
N ALA A 161 6.90 12.70 -5.94
CA ALA A 161 6.36 11.78 -4.96
C ALA A 161 7.38 11.47 -3.86
N SER A 162 8.64 11.22 -4.21
CA SER A 162 9.72 10.95 -3.26
C SER A 162 10.02 12.14 -2.34
N VAL A 163 9.95 13.37 -2.85
CA VAL A 163 10.12 14.58 -2.02
C VAL A 163 8.93 14.77 -1.07
N ARG A 164 7.69 14.54 -1.54
CA ARG A 164 6.48 14.59 -0.71
C ARG A 164 6.53 13.54 0.41
N GLU A 165 7.13 12.39 0.16
CA GLU A 165 7.26 11.31 1.12
C GLU A 165 8.04 11.73 2.38
N GLN A 166 9.04 12.60 2.25
CA GLN A 166 9.80 13.11 3.40
C GLN A 166 8.90 13.88 4.38
N GLY A 167 7.98 14.70 3.88
CA GLY A 167 6.96 15.37 4.70
C GLY A 167 5.95 14.39 5.30
N ALA A 168 5.58 13.37 4.54
CA ALA A 168 4.64 12.34 5.00
C ALA A 168 5.21 11.47 6.13
N CYS A 169 6.54 11.27 6.18
CA CYS A 169 7.19 10.60 7.32
C CYS A 169 7.02 11.38 8.64
N VAL A 170 7.08 12.71 8.59
CA VAL A 170 6.83 13.55 9.78
C VAL A 170 5.37 13.42 10.23
N LYS A 171 4.41 13.48 9.27
CA LYS A 171 2.99 13.28 9.58
C LYS A 171 2.73 11.90 10.20
N ALA A 172 3.35 10.85 9.67
CA ALA A 172 3.19 9.49 10.19
C ALA A 172 3.58 9.37 11.68
N VAL A 173 4.72 9.96 12.06
CA VAL A 173 5.15 9.99 13.47
C VAL A 173 4.16 10.78 14.32
N TYR A 174 3.67 11.92 13.83
CA TYR A 174 2.67 12.72 14.54
C TYR A 174 1.37 11.94 14.75
N ASP A 175 0.82 11.33 13.72
CA ASP A 175 -0.44 10.56 13.77
C ASP A 175 -0.35 9.41 14.80
N LEU A 176 0.80 8.74 14.88
CA LEU A 176 1.04 7.66 15.85
C LEU A 176 1.20 8.17 17.30
N THR A 177 1.88 9.32 17.50
CA THR A 177 2.19 9.82 18.84
C THR A 177 0.99 10.54 19.47
N THR A 178 0.14 11.15 18.68
CA THR A 178 -1.04 11.88 19.18
C THR A 178 -2.29 11.01 19.30
N GLY A 179 -2.23 9.75 18.80
CA GLY A 179 -3.37 8.87 18.79
C GLY A 179 -4.50 9.51 17.97
N ARG A 180 -4.35 9.56 16.63
CA ARG A 180 -5.40 10.09 15.74
C ARG A 180 -6.76 9.55 16.19
N PRO A 181 -7.79 10.38 16.44
CA PRO A 181 -9.12 9.90 16.83
C PRO A 181 -9.62 8.91 15.76
N ARG A 182 -10.05 7.77 16.24
CA ARG A 182 -10.55 6.66 15.41
C ARG A 182 -11.96 6.95 14.94
#